data_164d7e1ace210d8ae5f73ff9d824ae1b
#
_entry.id   164d7e1ace210d8ae5f73ff9d824ae1b
#
_cell.length_a   1.000
_cell.length_b   1.000
_cell.length_c   1.000
_cell.angle_alpha   90.00
_cell.angle_beta   90.00
_cell.angle_gamma   90.00
#
_symmetry.space_group_name_H-M   'P 1'
#
loop_
_entity.id
_entity.type
_entity.pdbx_description
1 polymer ?
#
loop_
_entity_poly.entity_id
_entity_poly.type
_entity_poly.pdbx_seq_one_letter_code
_entity_poly.pdbx_strand_id
1 'polypeptide(L)'
;MPKDSIRKTRSDGDKTKERILKAALALFAKHGFAETENKEIAKKAKVDIASINYHFGSRKGLFEAVLILAHQNLVSLEALEAIQRSDMTPEEKLHGVFNLITGAARRGERASLQVISRSVIAPGAALETLFKEEARPKL
;
A
#
# COMPACT_ATOMS: atom_id res chain seq x y z
N MET A 1 6.12 -11.63 35.10
CA MET A 1 5.76 -12.20 33.78
C MET A 1 5.09 -11.18 32.85
N PRO A 2 5.65 -9.98 32.66
CA PRO A 2 4.99 -8.98 31.80
C PRO A 2 5.42 -8.98 30.33
N LYS A 3 6.38 -9.79 29.92
CA LYS A 3 6.90 -9.74 28.54
C LYS A 3 6.00 -10.39 27.48
N ASP A 4 5.17 -11.35 27.86
CA ASP A 4 4.31 -12.05 26.90
C ASP A 4 3.03 -11.29 26.54
N SER A 5 2.51 -10.47 27.45
CA SER A 5 1.31 -9.67 27.21
C SER A 5 1.56 -8.52 26.22
N ILE A 6 2.75 -7.89 26.27
CA ILE A 6 3.13 -6.80 25.37
C ILE A 6 3.39 -7.31 23.95
N ARG A 7 3.93 -8.51 23.82
CA ARG A 7 4.18 -9.14 22.52
C ARG A 7 2.87 -9.55 21.84
N LYS A 8 1.90 -10.03 22.60
CA LYS A 8 0.57 -10.43 22.13
C LYS A 8 -0.24 -9.21 21.65
N THR A 9 -0.20 -8.10 22.38
CA THR A 9 -0.90 -6.85 22.05
C THR A 9 -0.36 -6.20 20.78
N ARG A 10 0.95 -6.21 20.55
CA ARG A 10 1.57 -5.69 19.31
C ARG A 10 1.20 -6.56 18.10
N SER A 11 1.26 -7.88 18.24
CA SER A 11 0.85 -8.82 17.18
C SER A 11 -0.62 -8.66 16.78
N ASP A 12 -1.52 -8.44 17.74
CA ASP A 12 -2.96 -8.25 17.47
C ASP A 12 -3.24 -6.89 16.84
N GLY A 13 -2.55 -5.83 17.27
CA GLY A 13 -2.62 -4.50 16.65
C GLY A 13 -2.12 -4.48 15.22
N ASP A 14 -1.02 -5.17 14.93
CA ASP A 14 -0.46 -5.30 13.58
C ASP A 14 -1.41 -6.08 12.66
N LYS A 15 -2.02 -7.15 13.14
CA LYS A 15 -3.03 -7.91 12.38
C LYS A 15 -4.28 -7.08 12.09
N THR A 16 -4.72 -6.29 13.03
CA THR A 16 -5.87 -5.38 12.85
C THR A 16 -5.56 -4.32 11.81
N LYS A 17 -4.40 -3.71 11.88
CA LYS A 17 -3.92 -2.73 10.90
C LYS A 17 -3.86 -3.33 9.49
N GLU A 18 -3.32 -4.54 9.35
CA GLU A 18 -3.24 -5.26 8.09
C GLU A 18 -4.63 -5.57 7.50
N ARG A 19 -5.59 -6.01 8.33
CA ARG A 19 -6.96 -6.25 7.89
C ARG A 19 -7.64 -4.98 7.38
N ILE A 20 -7.44 -3.86 8.06
CA ILE A 20 -7.96 -2.56 7.62
C ILE A 20 -7.36 -2.16 6.28
N LEU A 21 -6.04 -2.27 6.11
CA LEU A 21 -5.36 -1.95 4.86
C LEU A 21 -5.84 -2.79 3.69
N LYS A 22 -5.99 -4.09 3.87
CA LYS A 22 -6.51 -5.00 2.84
C LYS A 22 -7.95 -4.68 2.44
N ALA A 23 -8.80 -4.40 3.43
CA ALA A 23 -10.19 -4.01 3.18
C ALA A 23 -10.27 -2.67 2.44
N ALA A 24 -9.50 -1.68 2.87
CA ALA A 24 -9.44 -0.37 2.24
C ALA A 24 -8.90 -0.44 0.81
N LEU A 25 -7.83 -1.18 0.58
CA LEU A 25 -7.28 -1.40 -0.76
C LEU A 25 -8.33 -1.97 -1.73
N ALA A 26 -9.05 -3.00 -1.31
CA ALA A 26 -10.08 -3.62 -2.13
C ALA A 26 -11.23 -2.67 -2.46
N LEU A 27 -11.69 -1.89 -1.48
CA LEU A 27 -12.80 -0.95 -1.65
C LEU A 27 -12.39 0.29 -2.45
N PHE A 28 -11.21 0.83 -2.22
CA PHE A 28 -10.67 1.96 -3.00
C PHE A 28 -10.41 1.57 -4.46
N ALA A 29 -9.96 0.34 -4.70
CA ALA A 29 -9.81 -0.17 -6.05
C ALA A 29 -11.16 -0.26 -6.78
N LYS A 30 -12.19 -0.74 -6.11
CA LYS A 30 -13.53 -0.96 -6.68
C LYS A 30 -14.31 0.34 -6.85
N HIS A 31 -14.35 1.19 -5.83
CA HIS A 31 -15.22 2.36 -5.76
C HIS A 31 -14.49 3.70 -5.87
N GLY A 32 -13.18 3.72 -5.65
CA GLY A 32 -12.39 4.95 -5.50
C GLY A 32 -12.40 5.47 -4.07
N PHE A 33 -11.47 6.37 -3.78
CA PHE A 33 -11.30 6.96 -2.44
C PHE A 33 -12.53 7.80 -2.01
N ALA A 34 -13.02 8.66 -2.90
CA ALA A 34 -14.11 9.57 -2.60
C ALA A 34 -15.44 8.85 -2.30
N GLU A 35 -15.69 7.73 -2.99
CA GLU A 35 -16.93 6.96 -2.89
C GLU A 35 -16.90 5.87 -1.81
N THR A 36 -15.78 5.66 -1.14
CA THR A 36 -15.64 4.64 -0.10
C THR A 36 -15.75 5.26 1.28
N GLU A 37 -16.68 4.77 2.09
CA GLU A 37 -16.87 5.21 3.47
C GLU A 37 -16.06 4.37 4.45
N ASN A 38 -15.59 4.99 5.55
CA ASN A 38 -14.90 4.27 6.63
C ASN A 38 -15.76 3.17 7.25
N LYS A 39 -17.08 3.36 7.27
CA LYS A 39 -18.04 2.36 7.75
C LYS A 39 -17.97 1.06 6.93
N GLU A 40 -17.86 1.16 5.62
CA GLU A 40 -17.73 0.00 4.73
C GLU A 40 -16.40 -0.73 4.95
N ILE A 41 -15.32 0.04 5.15
CA ILE A 41 -13.98 -0.51 5.44
C ILE A 41 -14.01 -1.25 6.79
N ALA A 42 -14.57 -0.65 7.83
CA ALA A 42 -14.69 -1.26 9.14
C ALA A 42 -15.50 -2.57 9.09
N LYS A 43 -16.62 -2.56 8.39
CA LYS A 43 -17.46 -3.75 8.20
C LYS A 43 -16.71 -4.87 7.48
N LYS A 44 -16.01 -4.55 6.39
CA LYS A 44 -15.22 -5.52 5.63
C LYS A 44 -14.03 -6.07 6.42
N ALA A 45 -13.37 -5.23 7.18
CA ALA A 45 -12.24 -5.60 8.03
C ALA A 45 -12.66 -6.29 9.34
N LYS A 46 -13.96 -6.26 9.68
CA LYS A 46 -14.50 -6.75 10.95
C LYS A 46 -13.87 -6.08 12.16
N VAL A 47 -13.84 -4.76 12.13
CA VAL A 47 -13.31 -3.90 13.19
C VAL A 47 -14.27 -2.74 13.46
N ASP A 48 -14.08 -2.05 14.57
CA ASP A 48 -14.78 -0.80 14.86
C ASP A 48 -14.22 0.35 14.03
N ILE A 49 -15.07 1.32 13.69
CA ILE A 49 -14.62 2.54 12.98
C ILE A 49 -13.52 3.26 13.76
N ALA A 50 -13.61 3.28 15.09
CA ALA A 50 -12.59 3.85 15.96
C ALA A 50 -11.19 3.25 15.75
N SER A 51 -11.10 1.96 15.40
CA SER A 51 -9.83 1.29 15.10
C SER A 51 -9.15 1.88 13.87
N ILE A 52 -9.90 2.32 12.87
CA ILE A 52 -9.35 2.98 11.68
C ILE A 52 -8.65 4.28 12.06
N ASN A 53 -9.32 5.13 12.85
CA ASN A 53 -8.75 6.39 13.31
C ASN A 53 -7.57 6.18 14.27
N TYR A 54 -7.65 5.15 15.11
CA TYR A 54 -6.56 4.80 16.01
C TYR A 54 -5.27 4.42 15.26
N HIS A 55 -5.36 3.61 14.22
CA HIS A 55 -4.20 3.13 13.47
C HIS A 55 -3.66 4.12 12.44
N PHE A 56 -4.53 4.92 11.83
CA PHE A 56 -4.20 5.77 10.67
C PHE A 56 -4.36 7.26 10.92
N GLY A 57 -4.96 7.66 12.04
CA GLY A 57 -5.14 9.06 12.46
C GLY A 57 -6.23 9.79 11.69
N SER A 58 -6.27 9.65 10.38
CA SER A 58 -7.23 10.32 9.50
C SER A 58 -7.57 9.47 8.29
N ARG A 59 -8.62 9.86 7.57
CA ARG A 59 -8.97 9.27 6.28
C ARG A 59 -7.85 9.43 5.24
N LYS A 60 -7.20 10.59 5.23
CA LYS A 60 -6.03 10.85 4.40
C LYS A 60 -4.87 9.92 4.77
N GLY A 61 -4.58 9.75 6.07
CA GLY A 61 -3.54 8.83 6.55
C GLY A 61 -3.80 7.39 6.15
N LEU A 62 -5.05 6.94 6.18
CA LEU A 62 -5.44 5.63 5.67
C LEU A 62 -5.17 5.50 4.17
N PHE A 63 -5.55 6.51 3.39
CA PHE A 63 -5.34 6.48 1.94
C PHE A 63 -3.85 6.46 1.56
N GLU A 64 -3.04 7.26 2.23
CA GLU A 64 -1.58 7.26 2.06
C GLU A 64 -0.97 5.88 2.36
N ALA A 65 -1.41 5.24 3.46
CA ALA A 65 -0.98 3.89 3.81
C ALA A 65 -1.40 2.84 2.77
N VAL A 66 -2.59 2.96 2.20
CA VAL A 66 -3.06 2.10 1.11
C VAL A 66 -2.24 2.29 -0.16
N LEU A 67 -1.88 3.53 -0.51
CA LEU A 67 -1.02 3.80 -1.66
C LEU A 67 0.37 3.20 -1.50
N ILE A 68 0.95 3.30 -0.32
CA ILE A 68 2.25 2.67 0.01
C ILE A 68 2.14 1.15 -0.14
N LEU A 69 1.11 0.54 0.42
CA LEU A 69 0.87 -0.90 0.29
C LEU A 69 0.69 -1.32 -1.17
N ALA A 70 -0.11 -0.59 -1.93
CA ALA A 70 -0.33 -0.86 -3.35
C ALA A 70 0.98 -0.80 -4.15
N HIS A 71 1.79 0.20 -3.88
CA HIS A 71 3.10 0.34 -4.50
C HIS A 71 4.04 -0.81 -4.15
N GLN A 72 4.11 -1.19 -2.87
CA GLN A 72 4.91 -2.33 -2.41
C GLN A 72 4.46 -3.66 -3.03
N ASN A 73 3.17 -3.84 -3.23
CA ASN A 73 2.62 -5.04 -3.89
C ASN A 73 2.98 -5.13 -5.37
N LEU A 74 3.13 -3.99 -6.04
CA LEU A 74 3.47 -3.95 -7.47
C LEU A 74 4.96 -4.12 -7.71
N VAL A 75 5.76 -3.40 -6.92
CA VAL A 75 7.20 -3.32 -7.11
C VAL A 75 7.90 -3.37 -5.75
N SER A 76 8.59 -4.46 -5.51
CA SER A 76 9.45 -4.58 -4.33
C SER A 76 10.68 -3.67 -4.49
N LEU A 77 10.93 -2.82 -3.50
CA LEU A 77 12.13 -1.97 -3.47
C LEU A 77 13.40 -2.82 -3.56
N GLU A 78 13.42 -3.96 -2.86
CA GLU A 78 14.52 -4.93 -2.89
C GLU A 78 14.78 -5.46 -4.31
N ALA A 79 13.72 -5.78 -5.06
CA ALA A 79 13.85 -6.23 -6.45
C ALA A 79 14.36 -5.12 -7.37
N LEU A 80 13.93 -3.86 -7.17
CA LEU A 80 14.45 -2.71 -7.92
C LEU A 80 15.93 -2.47 -7.62
N GLU A 81 16.32 -2.52 -6.37
CA GLU A 81 17.72 -2.39 -5.96
C GLU A 81 18.58 -3.49 -6.55
N ALA A 82 18.08 -4.73 -6.58
CA ALA A 82 18.77 -5.85 -7.21
C ALA A 82 18.99 -5.62 -8.71
N ILE A 83 17.99 -5.13 -9.44
CA ILE A 83 18.11 -4.76 -10.85
C ILE A 83 19.13 -3.62 -11.03
N GLN A 84 19.06 -2.61 -10.17
CA GLN A 84 19.97 -1.45 -10.24
C GLN A 84 21.44 -1.85 -10.07
N ARG A 85 21.71 -2.75 -9.10
CA ARG A 85 23.08 -3.22 -8.78
C ARG A 85 23.59 -4.29 -9.73
N SER A 86 22.73 -4.84 -10.58
CA SER A 86 23.12 -5.89 -11.54
C SER A 86 24.01 -5.36 -12.67
N ASP A 87 24.79 -6.23 -13.27
CA ASP A 87 25.62 -5.94 -14.45
C ASP A 87 24.83 -5.93 -15.76
N MET A 88 23.51 -5.97 -15.68
CA MET A 88 22.61 -5.91 -16.85
C MET A 88 22.75 -4.59 -17.61
N THR A 89 22.55 -4.67 -18.91
CA THR A 89 22.44 -3.46 -19.75
C THR A 89 21.23 -2.63 -19.38
N PRO A 90 21.18 -1.34 -19.71
CA PRO A 90 20.01 -0.49 -19.46
C PRO A 90 18.71 -1.07 -20.03
N GLU A 91 18.78 -1.70 -21.19
CA GLU A 91 17.66 -2.36 -21.84
C GLU A 91 17.16 -3.58 -21.05
N GLU A 92 18.08 -4.42 -20.59
CA GLU A 92 17.76 -5.56 -19.72
C GLU A 92 17.18 -5.13 -18.38
N LYS A 93 17.68 -4.03 -17.80
CA LYS A 93 17.12 -3.45 -16.57
C LYS A 93 15.69 -2.97 -16.78
N LEU A 94 15.41 -2.31 -17.91
CA LEU A 94 14.05 -1.89 -18.27
C LEU A 94 13.11 -3.08 -18.43
N HIS A 95 13.55 -4.14 -19.09
CA HIS A 95 12.80 -5.40 -19.18
C HIS A 95 12.55 -6.02 -17.79
N GLY A 96 13.52 -5.97 -16.91
CA GLY A 96 13.41 -6.44 -15.53
C GLY A 96 12.29 -5.71 -14.77
N VAL A 97 12.26 -4.38 -14.85
CA VAL A 97 11.21 -3.56 -14.23
C VAL A 97 9.83 -3.87 -14.83
N PHE A 98 9.76 -3.98 -16.15
CA PHE A 98 8.52 -4.36 -16.84
C PHE A 98 8.00 -5.73 -16.38
N ASN A 99 8.89 -6.70 -16.21
CA ASN A 99 8.54 -8.02 -15.72
C ASN A 99 8.05 -8.02 -14.26
N LEU A 100 8.58 -7.13 -13.41
CA LEU A 100 8.08 -6.98 -12.05
C LEU A 100 6.62 -6.50 -12.05
N ILE A 101 6.30 -5.49 -12.85
CA ILE A 101 4.95 -4.92 -12.95
C ILE A 101 3.95 -5.92 -13.53
N THR A 102 4.33 -6.59 -14.63
CA THR A 102 3.46 -7.60 -15.26
C THR A 102 3.33 -8.85 -14.40
N GLY A 103 4.37 -9.21 -13.66
CA GLY A 103 4.35 -10.29 -12.67
C GLY A 103 3.36 -10.02 -11.54
N ALA A 104 3.28 -8.78 -11.05
CA ALA A 104 2.31 -8.37 -10.05
C ALA A 104 0.86 -8.54 -10.55
N ALA A 105 0.58 -8.15 -11.79
CA ALA A 105 -0.73 -8.36 -12.42
C ALA A 105 -1.11 -9.84 -12.51
N ARG A 106 -0.15 -10.71 -12.79
CA ARG A 106 -0.36 -12.18 -12.84
C ARG A 106 -0.61 -12.78 -11.45
N ARG A 107 0.02 -12.23 -10.40
CA ARG A 107 -0.20 -12.67 -9.02
C ARG A 107 -1.54 -12.24 -8.43
N GLY A 108 -2.36 -11.54 -9.19
CA GLY A 108 -3.68 -11.08 -8.74
C GLY A 108 -3.68 -9.71 -8.06
N GLU A 109 -2.61 -8.94 -8.18
CA GLU A 109 -2.48 -7.59 -7.61
C GLU A 109 -3.27 -6.52 -8.39
N ARG A 110 -4.42 -6.91 -8.94
CA ARG A 110 -5.29 -6.01 -9.70
C ARG A 110 -5.78 -4.81 -8.90
N ALA A 111 -6.12 -5.02 -7.63
CA ALA A 111 -6.57 -3.95 -6.75
C ALA A 111 -5.48 -2.89 -6.57
N SER A 112 -4.22 -3.30 -6.35
CA SER A 112 -3.08 -2.41 -6.25
C SER A 112 -2.86 -1.60 -7.54
N LEU A 113 -2.94 -2.24 -8.70
CA LEU A 113 -2.86 -1.58 -10.00
C LEU A 113 -3.99 -0.56 -10.20
N GLN A 114 -5.21 -0.89 -9.83
CA GLN A 114 -6.36 0.00 -9.96
C GLN A 114 -6.23 1.23 -9.07
N VAL A 115 -5.81 1.07 -7.82
CA VAL A 115 -5.60 2.19 -6.89
C VAL A 115 -4.51 3.13 -7.40
N ILE A 116 -3.38 2.59 -7.84
CA ILE A 116 -2.27 3.39 -8.40
C ILE A 116 -2.70 4.11 -9.68
N SER A 117 -3.35 3.42 -10.61
CA SER A 117 -3.85 4.02 -11.87
C SER A 117 -4.79 5.19 -11.61
N ARG A 118 -5.75 5.04 -10.69
CA ARG A 118 -6.67 6.11 -10.31
C ARG A 118 -5.94 7.32 -9.73
N SER A 119 -4.90 7.08 -8.93
CA SER A 119 -4.10 8.14 -8.31
C SER A 119 -3.27 8.92 -9.33
N VAL A 120 -2.81 8.27 -10.39
CA VAL A 120 -2.06 8.91 -11.49
C VAL A 120 -2.97 9.72 -12.41
N ILE A 121 -4.16 9.19 -12.74
CA ILE A 121 -5.10 9.84 -13.66
C ILE A 121 -5.81 11.04 -13.01
N ALA A 122 -6.03 10.98 -11.71
CA ALA A 122 -6.60 12.09 -10.94
C ALA A 122 -5.57 12.57 -9.90
N PRO A 123 -4.54 13.34 -10.32
CA PRO A 123 -3.49 13.79 -9.43
C PRO A 123 -4.06 14.75 -8.39
N GLY A 124 -4.28 14.23 -7.21
CA GLY A 124 -4.57 15.00 -6.01
C GLY A 124 -3.34 15.07 -5.11
N ALA A 125 -3.47 15.72 -3.95
CA ALA A 125 -2.40 15.87 -2.94
C ALA A 125 -1.71 14.55 -2.54
N ALA A 126 -2.36 13.41 -2.76
CA ALA A 126 -1.81 12.10 -2.45
C ALA A 126 -0.60 11.72 -3.32
N LEU A 127 -0.57 12.14 -4.59
CA LEU A 127 0.56 11.89 -5.48
C LEU A 127 1.78 12.74 -5.09
N GLU A 128 1.55 13.99 -4.67
CA GLU A 128 2.61 14.86 -4.16
C GLU A 128 3.26 14.28 -2.90
N THR A 129 2.46 13.66 -2.03
CA THR A 129 2.97 13.04 -0.80
C THR A 129 3.82 11.81 -1.11
N LEU A 130 3.38 10.95 -2.05
CA LEU A 130 4.17 9.81 -2.51
C LEU A 130 5.52 10.24 -3.10
N PHE A 131 5.54 11.24 -3.95
CA PHE A 131 6.78 11.74 -4.53
C PHE A 131 7.68 12.44 -3.49
N LYS A 132 7.12 13.06 -2.46
CA LYS A 132 7.89 13.71 -1.41
C LYS A 132 8.51 12.72 -0.42
N GLU A 133 7.85 11.63 -0.12
CA GLU A 133 8.33 10.65 0.88
C GLU A 133 9.13 9.50 0.29
N GLU A 134 8.74 8.99 -0.88
CA GLU A 134 9.40 7.84 -1.51
C GLU A 134 10.53 8.24 -2.47
N ALA A 135 10.45 9.41 -3.09
CA ALA A 135 11.46 9.89 -4.04
C ALA A 135 12.61 10.69 -3.39
N ARG A 136 12.57 10.93 -2.08
CA ARG A 136 13.74 11.50 -1.40
C ARG A 136 14.77 10.41 -1.20
N PRO A 137 15.95 10.54 -1.81
CA PRO A 137 17.07 9.70 -1.43
C PRO A 137 17.29 9.91 0.07
N LYS A 138 17.27 8.83 0.83
CA LYS A 138 17.74 8.84 2.21
C LYS A 138 19.24 9.11 2.15
N LEU A 139 19.58 10.37 2.23
CA LEU A 139 20.95 10.81 2.50
C LEU A 139 21.31 10.46 3.94
#